data_27df5ea1571dc91c9482b1e09111ea57
#
_entry.id   27df5ea1571dc91c9482b1e09111ea57
#
_cell.length_a   1.000
_cell.length_b   1.000
_cell.length_c   1.000
_cell.angle_alpha   90.00
_cell.angle_beta   90.00
_cell.angle_gamma   90.00
#
_symmetry.space_group_name_H-M   'P 1'
#
loop_
_entity.id
_entity.type
_entity.pdbx_description
1 polymer ?
#
loop_
_entity_poly.entity_id
_entity_poly.type
_entity_poly.pdbx_seq_one_letter_code
_entity_poly.pdbx_strand_id
1 'polypeptide(L)'
;MKTATAKPFYPFFFSIYPVLYLAAINIKALNVNDFIRPLILTLLLCSFFYISFSFVLKSRDKAALVCTLFFSLFFSYGHINNVLSRLAFKFLDFYLAILWGIIFIVSVYFILQIAPTLRLRKILNYISAACVVMTCCMMTYSWSLASQIQDSNTEQFSFVQSDASRIAPEHLDF
;
A
#
# COMPACT_ATOMS: atom_id res chain seq x y z
N MET A 1 9.96 -34.72 16.58
CA MET A 1 9.54 -33.91 15.41
C MET A 1 9.78 -32.46 15.75
N LYS A 2 10.75 -31.77 15.09
CA LYS A 2 10.90 -30.32 15.19
C LYS A 2 9.71 -29.71 14.47
N THR A 3 8.72 -29.19 15.20
CA THR A 3 7.64 -28.41 14.63
C THR A 3 8.26 -27.21 13.93
N ALA A 4 8.18 -27.18 12.60
CA ALA A 4 8.66 -26.05 11.80
C ALA A 4 7.96 -24.79 12.32
N THR A 5 8.70 -23.96 13.06
CA THR A 5 8.18 -22.70 13.58
C THR A 5 7.99 -21.77 12.38
N ALA A 6 6.75 -21.51 12.00
CA ALA A 6 6.44 -20.58 10.93
C ALA A 6 7.12 -19.24 11.24
N LYS A 7 7.93 -18.75 10.29
CA LYS A 7 8.58 -17.43 10.42
C LYS A 7 7.53 -16.32 10.36
N PRO A 8 7.71 -15.19 11.06
CA PRO A 8 6.81 -14.05 10.95
C PRO A 8 7.06 -13.30 9.64
N PHE A 9 6.24 -13.52 8.61
CA PHE A 9 6.30 -12.79 7.34
C PHE A 9 5.34 -11.60 7.29
N TYR A 10 4.36 -11.56 8.17
CA TYR A 10 3.32 -10.52 8.19
C TYR A 10 3.83 -9.07 8.24
N PRO A 11 4.98 -8.70 8.84
CA PRO A 11 5.43 -7.31 8.80
C PRO A 11 5.71 -6.83 7.38
N PHE A 12 6.28 -7.69 6.55
CA PHE A 12 6.58 -7.39 5.15
C PHE A 12 5.31 -7.23 4.33
N PHE A 13 4.35 -8.14 4.50
CA PHE A 13 3.07 -8.06 3.80
C PHE A 13 2.27 -6.83 4.22
N PHE A 14 2.23 -6.48 5.51
CA PHE A 14 1.57 -5.28 5.99
C PHE A 14 2.26 -4.00 5.51
N SER A 15 3.58 -4.00 5.34
CA SER A 15 4.30 -2.82 4.85
C SER A 15 4.08 -2.56 3.35
N ILE A 16 4.00 -3.61 2.53
CA ILE A 16 3.79 -3.46 1.07
C ILE A 16 2.32 -3.25 0.69
N TYR A 17 1.37 -3.75 1.50
CA TYR A 17 -0.06 -3.67 1.22
C TYR A 17 -0.53 -2.25 0.90
N PRO A 18 -0.23 -1.19 1.69
CA PRO A 18 -0.70 0.16 1.40
C PRO A 18 -0.13 0.74 0.10
N VAL A 19 1.12 0.39 -0.24
CA VAL A 19 1.77 0.83 -1.49
C VAL A 19 1.09 0.18 -2.69
N LEU A 20 0.82 -1.13 -2.64
CA LEU A 20 0.09 -1.85 -3.69
C LEU A 20 -1.34 -1.34 -3.83
N TYR A 21 -2.03 -1.08 -2.70
CA TYR A 21 -3.37 -0.54 -2.69
C TYR A 21 -3.43 0.83 -3.37
N LEU A 22 -2.49 1.73 -3.04
CA LEU A 22 -2.40 3.04 -3.66
C LEU A 22 -2.12 2.94 -5.17
N ALA A 23 -1.25 2.00 -5.58
CA ALA A 23 -1.00 1.72 -6.99
C ALA A 23 -2.25 1.19 -7.70
N ALA A 24 -3.01 0.28 -7.07
CA ALA A 24 -4.22 -0.30 -7.66
C ALA A 24 -5.31 0.74 -7.96
N ILE A 25 -5.52 1.71 -7.06
CA ILE A 25 -6.52 2.78 -7.27
C ILE A 25 -6.07 3.88 -8.24
N ASN A 26 -4.75 4.03 -8.45
CA ASN A 26 -4.17 5.04 -9.33
C ASN A 26 -3.59 4.47 -10.63
N ILE A 27 -3.92 3.23 -10.99
CA ILE A 27 -3.28 2.48 -12.08
C ILE A 27 -3.30 3.20 -13.42
N LYS A 28 -4.34 4.02 -13.69
CA LYS A 28 -4.48 4.79 -14.93
C LYS A 28 -3.48 5.93 -15.07
N ALA A 29 -2.97 6.45 -13.95
CA ALA A 29 -2.07 7.60 -13.90
C ALA A 29 -0.62 7.22 -13.61
N LEU A 30 -0.36 5.94 -13.27
CA LEU A 30 0.96 5.49 -12.82
C LEU A 30 1.68 4.70 -13.89
N ASN A 31 2.96 5.04 -14.09
CA ASN A 31 3.89 4.15 -14.78
C ASN A 31 4.39 3.06 -13.83
N VAL A 32 4.78 1.92 -14.39
CA VAL A 32 5.30 0.78 -13.60
C VAL A 32 6.45 1.18 -12.67
N ASN A 33 7.32 2.08 -13.12
CA ASN A 33 8.46 2.56 -12.32
C ASN A 33 8.04 3.41 -11.12
N ASP A 34 6.87 4.04 -11.16
CA ASP A 34 6.40 4.96 -10.12
C ASP A 34 5.97 4.24 -8.85
N PHE A 35 5.52 2.98 -8.96
CA PHE A 35 5.17 2.18 -7.78
C PHE A 35 6.26 1.18 -7.36
N ILE A 36 7.14 0.75 -8.26
CA ILE A 36 8.24 -0.17 -7.92
C ILE A 36 9.23 0.48 -6.96
N ARG A 37 9.58 1.75 -7.17
CA ARG A 37 10.50 2.49 -6.30
C ARG A 37 10.01 2.58 -4.84
N PRO A 38 8.79 3.08 -4.56
CA PRO A 38 8.27 3.10 -3.19
C PRO A 38 8.09 1.69 -2.61
N LEU A 39 7.77 0.68 -3.41
CA LEU A 39 7.67 -0.71 -2.96
C LEU A 39 9.02 -1.23 -2.45
N ILE A 40 10.08 -1.06 -3.23
CA ILE A 40 11.44 -1.46 -2.83
C ILE A 40 11.87 -0.68 -1.58
N LEU A 41 11.66 0.64 -1.54
CA LEU A 41 12.00 1.47 -0.40
C LEU A 41 11.29 1.00 0.88
N THR A 42 10.00 0.71 0.77
CA THR A 42 9.20 0.23 1.91
C THR A 42 9.69 -1.13 2.41
N LEU A 43 10.05 -2.04 1.52
CA LEU A 43 10.63 -3.34 1.89
C LEU A 43 12.01 -3.19 2.56
N LEU A 44 12.86 -2.30 2.06
CA LEU A 44 14.16 -2.00 2.68
C LEU A 44 13.98 -1.41 4.08
N LEU A 45 13.09 -0.43 4.22
CA LEU A 45 12.76 0.16 5.52
C LEU A 45 12.17 -0.87 6.49
N CYS A 46 11.25 -1.70 6.03
CA CYS A 46 10.67 -2.77 6.84
C CYS A 46 11.75 -3.75 7.31
N SER A 47 12.65 -4.16 6.43
CA SER A 47 13.79 -5.02 6.78
C SER A 47 14.69 -4.37 7.82
N PHE A 48 15.04 -3.12 7.63
CA PHE A 48 15.86 -2.35 8.55
C PHE A 48 15.23 -2.24 9.94
N PHE A 49 13.96 -1.84 10.04
CA PHE A 49 13.25 -1.73 11.32
C PHE A 49 13.04 -3.10 11.98
N TYR A 50 12.69 -4.12 11.21
CA TYR A 50 12.54 -5.48 11.74
C TYR A 50 13.83 -6.01 12.35
N ILE A 51 14.97 -5.82 11.67
CA ILE A 51 16.28 -6.21 12.16
C ILE A 51 16.61 -5.40 13.42
N SER A 52 16.49 -4.08 13.39
CA SER A 52 16.76 -3.18 14.52
C SER A 52 15.95 -3.55 15.76
N PHE A 53 14.63 -3.73 15.60
CA PHE A 53 13.77 -4.16 16.72
C PHE A 53 14.11 -5.58 17.20
N SER A 54 14.54 -6.48 16.30
CA SER A 54 14.96 -7.83 16.70
C SER A 54 16.20 -7.81 17.59
N PHE A 55 17.15 -6.91 17.33
CA PHE A 55 18.31 -6.72 18.19
C PHE A 55 17.94 -6.14 19.55
N VAL A 56 17.11 -5.08 19.57
CA VAL A 56 16.71 -4.39 20.80
C VAL A 56 15.84 -5.28 21.69
N LEU A 57 14.83 -5.93 21.11
CA LEU A 57 13.84 -6.70 21.86
C LEU A 57 14.28 -8.14 22.12
N LYS A 58 15.39 -8.61 21.53
CA LYS A 58 15.88 -9.99 21.63
C LYS A 58 14.82 -11.05 21.36
N SER A 59 13.76 -10.69 20.63
CA SER A 59 12.62 -11.55 20.32
C SER A 59 12.08 -11.22 18.93
N ARG A 60 12.23 -12.15 17.98
CA ARG A 60 11.79 -11.97 16.59
C ARG A 60 10.28 -11.74 16.48
N ASP A 61 9.50 -12.36 17.36
CA ASP A 61 8.03 -12.23 17.34
C ASP A 61 7.56 -10.88 17.84
N LYS A 62 8.15 -10.39 18.94
CA LYS A 62 7.86 -9.05 19.46
C LYS A 62 8.32 -7.98 18.47
N ALA A 63 9.50 -8.15 17.87
CA ALA A 63 10.00 -7.27 16.83
C ALA A 63 9.07 -7.20 15.61
N ALA A 64 8.56 -8.35 15.18
CA ALA A 64 7.61 -8.41 14.08
C ALA A 64 6.30 -7.67 14.40
N LEU A 65 5.77 -7.83 15.62
CA LEU A 65 4.56 -7.10 16.06
C LEU A 65 4.79 -5.59 16.12
N VAL A 66 5.91 -5.15 16.69
CA VAL A 66 6.26 -3.71 16.78
C VAL A 66 6.48 -3.12 15.38
N CYS A 67 7.17 -3.85 14.50
CA CYS A 67 7.38 -3.44 13.11
C CYS A 67 6.05 -3.28 12.36
N THR A 68 5.14 -4.24 12.49
CA THR A 68 3.80 -4.16 11.88
C THR A 68 3.01 -2.99 12.42
N LEU A 69 3.02 -2.78 13.73
CA LEU A 69 2.37 -1.64 14.38
C LEU A 69 2.92 -0.31 13.83
N PHE A 70 4.25 -0.19 13.73
CA PHE A 70 4.90 1.00 13.21
C PHE A 70 4.40 1.33 11.79
N PHE A 71 4.45 0.37 10.86
CA PHE A 71 4.00 0.60 9.49
C PHE A 71 2.49 0.84 9.40
N SER A 72 1.67 0.14 10.20
CA SER A 72 0.23 0.37 10.24
C SER A 72 -0.10 1.79 10.70
N LEU A 73 0.56 2.29 11.73
CA LEU A 73 0.39 3.66 12.21
C LEU A 73 0.94 4.68 11.21
N PHE A 74 2.11 4.43 10.63
CA PHE A 74 2.74 5.32 9.66
C PHE A 74 1.84 5.55 8.43
N PHE A 75 1.29 4.48 7.86
CA PHE A 75 0.40 4.61 6.70
C PHE A 75 -0.98 5.17 7.06
N SER A 76 -1.52 4.82 8.23
CA SER A 76 -2.81 5.37 8.68
C SER A 76 -2.73 6.86 9.02
N TYR A 77 -1.58 7.36 9.47
CA TYR A 77 -1.36 8.77 9.73
C TYR A 77 -1.69 9.64 8.51
N GLY A 78 -1.14 9.28 7.34
CA GLY A 78 -1.38 10.05 6.09
C GLY A 78 -2.85 10.09 5.69
N HIS A 79 -3.57 8.97 5.82
CA HIS A 79 -4.99 8.91 5.50
C HIS A 79 -5.83 9.77 6.45
N ILE A 80 -5.56 9.66 7.75
CA ILE A 80 -6.31 10.41 8.77
C ILE A 80 -5.97 11.90 8.66
N ASN A 81 -4.71 12.25 8.44
CA ASN A 81 -4.30 13.64 8.25
C ASN A 81 -5.02 14.28 7.05
N ASN A 82 -5.11 13.58 5.91
CA ASN A 82 -5.84 14.06 4.74
C ASN A 82 -7.34 14.29 4.99
N VAL A 83 -7.96 13.46 5.82
CA VAL A 83 -9.37 13.63 6.18
C VAL A 83 -9.55 14.82 7.13
N LEU A 84 -8.70 14.91 8.15
CA LEU A 84 -8.80 15.95 9.18
C LEU A 84 -8.37 17.34 8.66
N SER A 85 -7.42 17.42 7.74
CA SER A 85 -6.95 18.69 7.16
C SER A 85 -8.07 19.46 6.45
N ARG A 86 -9.11 18.74 5.98
CA ARG A 86 -10.33 19.38 5.42
C ARG A 86 -11.15 20.13 6.46
N LEU A 87 -10.92 19.90 7.75
CA LEU A 87 -11.61 20.55 8.86
C LEU A 87 -10.96 21.88 9.27
N ALA A 88 -9.92 22.34 8.57
CA ALA A 88 -9.24 23.64 8.73
C ALA A 88 -8.73 23.99 10.13
N PHE A 89 -8.38 22.98 10.94
CA PHE A 89 -7.77 23.22 12.25
C PHE A 89 -6.28 23.56 12.11
N LYS A 90 -5.87 24.72 12.60
CA LYS A 90 -4.44 25.09 12.72
C LYS A 90 -3.75 24.14 13.71
N PHE A 91 -2.52 23.76 13.42
CA PHE A 91 -1.70 22.84 14.24
C PHE A 91 -2.19 21.38 14.36
N LEU A 92 -3.16 20.99 13.52
CA LEU A 92 -3.68 19.62 13.52
C LEU A 92 -2.57 18.57 13.36
N ASP A 93 -1.63 18.81 12.46
CA ASP A 93 -0.52 17.89 12.15
C ASP A 93 0.34 17.61 13.38
N PHE A 94 0.60 18.66 14.19
CA PHE A 94 1.40 18.52 15.40
C PHE A 94 0.69 17.69 16.47
N TYR A 95 -0.58 17.99 16.73
CA TYR A 95 -1.37 17.23 17.73
C TYR A 95 -1.60 15.79 17.28
N LEU A 96 -1.82 15.57 15.98
CA LEU A 96 -1.98 14.24 15.42
C LEU A 96 -0.68 13.43 15.56
N ALA A 97 0.48 14.03 15.28
CA ALA A 97 1.77 13.37 15.44
C ALA A 97 2.04 12.96 16.90
N ILE A 98 1.72 13.84 17.88
CA ILE A 98 1.84 13.52 19.30
C ILE A 98 0.91 12.36 19.67
N LEU A 99 -0.35 12.42 19.25
CA LEU A 99 -1.32 11.36 19.51
C LEU A 99 -0.85 10.01 18.96
N TRP A 100 -0.34 9.99 17.72
CA TRP A 100 0.22 8.78 17.11
C TRP A 100 1.44 8.25 17.85
N GLY A 101 2.31 9.15 18.32
CA GLY A 101 3.45 8.80 19.15
C GLY A 101 3.02 8.15 20.47
N ILE A 102 2.01 8.71 21.15
CA ILE A 102 1.46 8.15 22.39
C ILE A 102 0.84 6.77 22.12
N ILE A 103 0.02 6.62 21.08
CA ILE A 103 -0.57 5.33 20.69
C ILE A 103 0.52 4.30 20.43
N PHE A 104 1.58 4.68 19.72
CA PHE A 104 2.71 3.78 19.43
C PHE A 104 3.39 3.32 20.73
N ILE A 105 3.76 4.25 21.62
CA ILE A 105 4.44 3.93 22.89
C ILE A 105 3.59 3.02 23.78
N VAL A 106 2.31 3.36 23.96
CA VAL A 106 1.37 2.56 24.76
C VAL A 106 1.20 1.16 24.15
N SER A 107 1.05 1.06 22.84
CA SER A 107 0.89 -0.23 22.16
C SER A 107 2.17 -1.08 22.24
N VAL A 108 3.35 -0.48 22.12
CA VAL A 108 4.63 -1.17 22.31
C VAL A 108 4.73 -1.70 23.75
N TYR A 109 4.37 -0.88 24.76
CA TYR A 109 4.35 -1.33 26.14
C TYR A 109 3.50 -2.59 26.33
N PHE A 110 2.28 -2.62 25.78
CA PHE A 110 1.43 -3.82 25.83
C PHE A 110 2.03 -5.01 25.08
N ILE A 111 2.62 -4.80 23.89
CA ILE A 111 3.28 -5.88 23.14
C ILE A 111 4.43 -6.49 23.95
N LEU A 112 5.16 -5.69 24.72
CA LEU A 112 6.25 -6.18 25.57
C LEU A 112 5.76 -7.07 26.71
N GLN A 113 4.53 -6.85 27.21
CA GLN A 113 3.92 -7.66 28.28
C GLN A 113 3.33 -8.98 27.76
N ILE A 114 2.96 -9.04 26.47
CA ILE A 114 2.31 -10.22 25.89
C ILE A 114 3.38 -11.25 25.47
N ALA A 115 3.12 -12.54 25.77
CA ALA A 115 3.87 -13.64 25.16
C ALA A 115 3.26 -13.97 23.78
N PRO A 116 3.95 -13.68 22.67
CA PRO A 116 3.42 -13.94 21.34
C PRO A 116 3.25 -15.44 21.11
N THR A 117 2.02 -15.86 20.81
CA THR A 117 1.69 -17.26 20.57
C THR A 117 1.90 -17.64 19.10
N LEU A 118 2.21 -18.94 18.84
CA LEU A 118 2.28 -19.48 17.48
C LEU A 118 0.96 -19.28 16.71
N ARG A 119 -0.18 -19.31 17.41
CA ARG A 119 -1.50 -19.10 16.82
C ARG A 119 -1.64 -17.66 16.29
N LEU A 120 -1.26 -16.67 17.09
CA LEU A 120 -1.30 -15.26 16.70
C LEU A 120 -0.44 -14.99 15.45
N ARG A 121 0.77 -15.54 15.43
CA ARG A 121 1.68 -15.44 14.28
C ARG A 121 1.07 -15.99 12.99
N LYS A 122 0.47 -17.20 13.07
CA LYS A 122 -0.20 -17.82 11.91
C LYS A 122 -1.37 -16.96 11.42
N ILE A 123 -2.23 -16.49 12.32
CA ILE A 123 -3.36 -15.63 11.99
C ILE A 123 -2.88 -14.36 11.28
N LEU A 124 -1.88 -13.66 11.81
CA LEU A 124 -1.35 -12.44 11.21
C LEU A 124 -0.72 -12.70 9.84
N ASN A 125 0.00 -13.81 9.66
CA ASN A 125 0.53 -14.20 8.36
C ASN A 125 -0.60 -14.44 7.33
N TYR A 126 -1.68 -15.12 7.72
CA TYR A 126 -2.80 -15.38 6.81
C TYR A 126 -3.56 -14.10 6.46
N ILE A 127 -3.86 -13.25 7.45
CA ILE A 127 -4.55 -11.97 7.21
C ILE A 127 -3.72 -11.09 6.28
N SER A 128 -2.43 -10.92 6.56
CA SER A 128 -1.57 -10.07 5.75
C SER A 128 -1.40 -10.60 4.32
N ALA A 129 -1.25 -11.91 4.16
CA ALA A 129 -1.19 -12.54 2.84
C ALA A 129 -2.52 -12.35 2.07
N ALA A 130 -3.66 -12.53 2.73
CA ALA A 130 -4.97 -12.31 2.13
C ALA A 130 -5.15 -10.85 1.67
N CYS A 131 -4.72 -9.86 2.47
CA CYS A 131 -4.74 -8.45 2.07
C CYS A 131 -3.91 -8.18 0.81
N VAL A 132 -2.70 -8.73 0.73
CA VAL A 132 -1.84 -8.58 -0.46
C VAL A 132 -2.47 -9.23 -1.69
N VAL A 133 -2.96 -10.48 -1.56
CA VAL A 133 -3.63 -11.19 -2.66
C VAL A 133 -4.84 -10.41 -3.15
N MET A 134 -5.71 -9.93 -2.25
CA MET A 134 -6.87 -9.13 -2.60
C MET A 134 -6.48 -7.87 -3.35
N THR A 135 -5.41 -7.20 -2.93
CA THR A 135 -4.93 -5.99 -3.61
C THR A 135 -4.34 -6.29 -4.98
N CYS A 136 -3.62 -7.40 -5.14
CA CYS A 136 -3.15 -7.85 -6.44
C CYS A 136 -4.32 -8.15 -7.39
N CYS A 137 -5.38 -8.79 -6.91
CA CYS A 137 -6.61 -9.01 -7.69
C CYS A 137 -7.28 -7.68 -8.09
N MET A 138 -7.35 -6.70 -7.18
CA MET A 138 -7.85 -5.35 -7.50
C MET A 138 -7.00 -4.67 -8.56
N MET A 139 -5.67 -4.80 -8.46
CA MET A 139 -4.74 -4.20 -9.42
C MET A 139 -4.91 -4.79 -10.82
N THR A 140 -5.02 -6.12 -10.94
CA THR A 140 -5.27 -6.80 -12.23
C THR A 140 -6.62 -6.42 -12.83
N TYR A 141 -7.67 -6.34 -12.01
CA TYR A 141 -8.98 -5.89 -12.44
C TYR A 141 -8.97 -4.43 -12.94
N SER A 142 -8.35 -3.53 -12.18
CA SER A 142 -8.25 -2.12 -12.55
C SER A 142 -7.42 -1.92 -13.83
N TRP A 143 -6.37 -2.72 -14.03
CA TRP A 143 -5.59 -2.73 -15.25
C TRP A 143 -6.42 -3.17 -16.46
N SER A 144 -7.14 -4.29 -16.34
CA SER A 144 -8.03 -4.81 -17.41
C SER A 144 -9.08 -3.79 -17.81
N LEU A 145 -9.70 -3.10 -16.83
CA LEU A 145 -10.69 -2.06 -17.10
C LEU A 145 -10.06 -0.84 -17.79
N ALA A 146 -8.84 -0.47 -17.41
CA ALA A 146 -8.14 0.66 -18.00
C ALA A 146 -7.78 0.39 -19.47
N SER A 147 -7.34 -0.83 -19.82
CA SER A 147 -7.02 -1.22 -21.19
C SER A 147 -8.27 -1.21 -22.10
N GLN A 148 -9.41 -1.73 -21.62
CA GLN A 148 -10.66 -1.72 -22.39
C GLN A 148 -11.15 -0.30 -22.73
N ILE A 149 -11.02 0.66 -21.79
CA ILE A 149 -11.40 2.05 -22.03
C ILE A 149 -10.46 2.70 -23.05
N GLN A 150 -9.18 2.37 -23.01
CA GLN A 150 -8.22 2.90 -23.97
C GLN A 150 -8.48 2.41 -25.39
N ASP A 151 -8.77 1.12 -25.55
CA ASP A 151 -9.09 0.51 -26.85
C ASP A 151 -10.35 1.14 -27.44
N SER A 152 -11.43 1.28 -26.64
CA SER A 152 -12.68 1.90 -27.11
C SER A 152 -12.51 3.38 -27.53
N ASN A 153 -11.69 4.16 -26.81
CA ASN A 153 -11.38 5.53 -27.18
C ASN A 153 -10.57 5.61 -28.48
N THR A 154 -9.65 4.66 -28.70
CA THR A 154 -8.83 4.60 -29.93
C THR A 154 -9.72 4.28 -31.14
N GLU A 155 -10.66 3.35 -31.01
CA GLU A 155 -11.62 3.02 -32.06
C GLU A 155 -12.52 4.21 -32.42
N GLN A 156 -13.06 4.91 -31.41
CA GLN A 156 -13.87 6.13 -31.63
C GLN A 156 -13.07 7.22 -32.34
N PHE A 157 -11.81 7.43 -31.96
CA PHE A 157 -10.96 8.44 -32.60
C PHE A 157 -10.65 8.08 -34.05
N SER A 158 -10.39 6.82 -34.34
CA SER A 158 -10.16 6.33 -35.71
C SER A 158 -11.39 6.49 -36.59
N PHE A 159 -12.59 6.26 -36.05
CA PHE A 159 -13.86 6.42 -36.74
C PHE A 159 -14.12 7.89 -37.10
N VAL A 160 -13.96 8.80 -36.14
CA VAL A 160 -14.11 10.26 -36.34
C VAL A 160 -13.12 10.79 -37.37
N GLN A 161 -11.87 10.30 -37.35
CA GLN A 161 -10.84 10.72 -38.32
C GLN A 161 -11.15 10.20 -39.72
N SER A 162 -11.68 8.97 -39.85
CA SER A 162 -12.13 8.39 -41.13
C SER A 162 -13.30 9.17 -41.74
N ASP A 163 -14.28 9.58 -40.92
CA ASP A 163 -15.40 10.41 -41.38
C ASP A 163 -14.96 11.84 -41.75
N ALA A 164 -14.08 12.42 -40.97
CA ALA A 164 -13.53 13.77 -41.30
C ALA A 164 -12.77 13.77 -42.66
N SER A 165 -12.03 12.68 -42.96
CA SER A 165 -11.34 12.53 -44.24
C SER A 165 -12.28 12.31 -45.44
N ARG A 166 -13.48 11.77 -45.21
CA ARG A 166 -14.51 11.60 -46.25
C ARG A 166 -15.28 12.89 -46.54
N ILE A 167 -15.36 13.79 -45.58
CA ILE A 167 -16.11 15.07 -45.67
C ILE A 167 -15.21 16.21 -46.19
N ALA A 168 -13.89 16.04 -46.20
CA ALA A 168 -12.99 17.00 -46.79
C ALA A 168 -13.30 17.13 -48.30
N PRO A 169 -13.81 18.32 -48.79
CA PRO A 169 -14.21 18.46 -50.16
C PRO A 169 -12.99 18.39 -51.07
N GLU A 170 -13.10 17.59 -52.11
CA GLU A 170 -12.14 17.39 -53.22
C GLU A 170 -12.06 18.61 -54.13
N HIS A 171 -12.29 19.81 -53.65
CA HIS A 171 -12.25 21.01 -54.46
C HIS A 171 -11.56 22.15 -53.69
N LEU A 172 -10.29 22.30 -53.96
CA LEU A 172 -9.59 23.56 -54.03
C LEU A 172 -8.37 23.44 -54.99
N ASP A 173 -8.67 23.12 -56.28
CA ASP A 173 -7.77 23.49 -57.35
C ASP A 173 -8.09 24.93 -57.77
N PHE A 174 -7.21 25.87 -57.40
CA PHE A 174 -7.09 27.18 -58.02
C PHE A 174 -5.67 27.35 -58.52
#